data_7d3c0468aa2c4e4591c9556fc81853c5
#
_entry.id   7d3c0468aa2c4e4591c9556fc81853c5
#
_cell.length_a   1.000
_cell.length_b   1.000
_cell.length_c   1.000
_cell.angle_alpha   90.00
_cell.angle_beta   90.00
_cell.angle_gamma   90.00
#
_symmetry.space_group_name_H-M   'P 1'
#
loop_
_entity.id
_entity.type
_entity.pdbx_description
1 polymer ?
#
loop_
_entity_poly.entity_id
_entity_poly.type
_entity_poly.pdbx_seq_one_letter_code
_entity_poly.pdbx_strand_id
1 'polypeptide(L)'
;MFLLCFSLISRTSLLNAQSKWMPELRAYDSRNGTSTPVILIGTKSDIRNDPLLHPDGAQSGMQNSSTVSVVSHAEGLAASQKMGCQGYVECSAITQDGLKGAFDAAINLALRKKMTDRQGSPKDKMCAPACTIM
;
A
#
# COMPACT_ATOMS: atom_id res chain seq x y z
N MET A 1 2.04 -4.91 -10.32
CA MET A 1 2.07 -4.48 -8.91
C MET A 1 2.33 -3.00 -8.84
N PHE A 2 1.69 -2.28 -7.91
CA PHE A 2 1.90 -0.85 -7.69
C PHE A 2 2.48 -0.58 -6.29
N LEU A 3 3.38 0.38 -6.21
CA LEU A 3 3.87 0.97 -4.97
C LEU A 3 3.23 2.35 -4.83
N LEU A 4 2.25 2.48 -3.92
CA LEU A 4 1.57 3.74 -3.68
C LEU A 4 2.27 4.47 -2.53
N CYS A 5 2.98 5.53 -2.84
CA CYS A 5 3.79 6.27 -1.87
C CYS A 5 3.06 7.52 -1.36
N PHE A 6 3.21 7.80 -0.09
CA PHE A 6 2.84 9.07 0.52
C PHE A 6 3.91 9.51 1.52
N SER A 7 3.91 10.77 1.94
CA SER A 7 4.85 11.31 2.91
C SER A 7 4.26 11.27 4.31
N LEU A 8 4.97 10.67 5.27
CA LEU A 8 4.55 10.59 6.68
C LEU A 8 4.40 11.96 7.36
N ILE A 9 5.04 12.98 6.81
CA ILE A 9 4.95 14.36 7.30
C ILE A 9 3.89 15.19 6.56
N SER A 10 3.05 14.57 5.74
CA SER A 10 2.00 15.27 4.98
C SER A 10 0.72 14.45 4.94
N ARG A 11 -0.21 14.78 5.82
CA ARG A 11 -1.55 14.16 5.84
C ARG A 11 -2.30 14.34 4.52
N THR A 12 -2.09 15.48 3.84
CA THR A 12 -2.66 15.73 2.51
C THR A 12 -2.19 14.72 1.49
N SER A 13 -0.92 14.26 1.55
CA SER A 13 -0.42 13.25 0.63
C SER A 13 -1.10 11.89 0.85
N LEU A 14 -1.40 11.53 2.10
CA LEU A 14 -2.17 10.33 2.41
C LEU A 14 -3.62 10.43 1.92
N LEU A 15 -4.27 11.58 2.10
CA LEU A 15 -5.62 11.82 1.59
C LEU A 15 -5.66 11.74 0.06
N ASN A 16 -4.66 12.28 -0.63
CA ASN A 16 -4.54 12.15 -2.08
C ASN A 16 -4.35 10.69 -2.52
N ALA A 17 -3.57 9.91 -1.77
CA ALA A 17 -3.42 8.48 -2.03
C ALA A 17 -4.76 7.75 -1.95
N GLN A 18 -5.59 8.09 -0.96
CA GLN A 18 -6.91 7.48 -0.74
C GLN A 18 -7.96 7.93 -1.75
N SER A 19 -8.06 9.24 -2.00
CA SER A 19 -9.18 9.83 -2.75
C SER A 19 -8.92 9.98 -4.25
N LYS A 20 -7.67 10.02 -4.66
CA LYS A 20 -7.27 10.25 -6.06
C LYS A 20 -6.57 9.03 -6.65
N TRP A 21 -5.44 8.63 -6.07
CA TRP A 21 -4.59 7.63 -6.71
C TRP A 21 -5.14 6.21 -6.61
N MET A 22 -5.66 5.80 -5.47
CA MET A 22 -6.22 4.46 -5.34
C MET A 22 -7.44 4.22 -6.24
N PRO A 23 -8.42 5.14 -6.35
CA PRO A 23 -9.52 5.01 -7.31
C PRO A 23 -9.03 4.91 -8.77
N GLU A 24 -7.99 5.65 -9.14
CA GLU A 24 -7.43 5.60 -10.49
C GLU A 24 -6.79 4.25 -10.79
N LEU A 25 -6.02 3.68 -9.84
CA LEU A 25 -5.47 2.35 -9.97
C LEU A 25 -6.57 1.27 -10.10
N ARG A 26 -7.64 1.39 -9.33
CA ARG A 26 -8.79 0.47 -9.42
C ARG A 26 -9.53 0.59 -10.75
N ALA A 27 -9.69 1.82 -11.26
CA ALA A 27 -10.28 2.05 -12.58
C ALA A 27 -9.42 1.46 -13.71
N TYR A 28 -8.11 1.55 -13.59
CA TYR A 28 -7.17 0.91 -14.52
C TYR A 28 -7.32 -0.61 -14.51
N ASP A 29 -7.34 -1.24 -13.32
CA ASP A 29 -7.52 -2.67 -13.17
C ASP A 29 -8.85 -3.14 -13.75
N SER A 30 -9.93 -2.41 -13.48
CA SER A 30 -11.27 -2.72 -14.00
C SER A 30 -11.32 -2.70 -15.52
N ARG A 31 -10.68 -1.70 -16.15
CA ARG A 31 -10.63 -1.60 -17.62
C ARG A 31 -9.84 -2.72 -18.28
N ASN A 32 -8.80 -3.21 -17.61
CA ASN A 32 -7.92 -4.26 -18.16
C ASN A 32 -8.29 -5.68 -17.70
N GLY A 33 -9.33 -5.83 -16.88
CA GLY A 33 -9.70 -7.14 -16.29
C GLY A 33 -8.62 -7.71 -15.38
N THR A 34 -7.79 -6.84 -14.77
CA THR A 34 -6.70 -7.23 -13.90
C THR A 34 -7.03 -6.92 -12.44
N SER A 35 -6.33 -7.56 -11.52
CA SER A 35 -6.36 -7.25 -10.10
C SER A 35 -4.94 -7.09 -9.63
N THR A 36 -4.41 -5.89 -9.79
CA THR A 36 -3.00 -5.61 -9.50
C THR A 36 -2.80 -5.37 -8.00
N PRO A 37 -1.88 -6.09 -7.34
CA PRO A 37 -1.58 -5.86 -5.95
C PRO A 37 -0.96 -4.48 -5.74
N VAL A 38 -1.36 -3.84 -4.63
CA VAL A 38 -0.88 -2.51 -4.23
C VAL A 38 -0.29 -2.59 -2.83
N ILE A 39 0.90 -2.03 -2.64
CA ILE A 39 1.50 -1.79 -1.33
C ILE A 39 1.48 -0.30 -1.07
N LEU A 40 1.03 0.10 0.12
CA LEU A 40 1.13 1.48 0.59
C LEU A 40 2.49 1.69 1.26
N ILE A 41 3.20 2.75 0.88
CA ILE A 41 4.52 3.08 1.42
C ILE A 41 4.50 4.47 2.03
N GLY A 42 4.78 4.56 3.33
CA GLY A 42 5.03 5.80 4.05
C GLY A 42 6.51 6.19 3.92
N THR A 43 6.78 7.34 3.31
CA THR A 43 8.14 7.85 3.12
C THR A 43 8.49 8.91 4.14
N LYS A 44 9.79 9.22 4.30
CA LYS A 44 10.33 10.23 5.21
C LYS A 44 10.10 9.90 6.69
N SER A 45 10.30 8.63 7.06
CA SER A 45 10.20 8.19 8.46
C SER A 45 11.26 8.84 9.37
N ASP A 46 12.41 9.21 8.81
CA ASP A 46 13.46 9.96 9.48
C ASP A 46 12.96 11.28 10.05
N ILE A 47 12.23 12.05 9.25
CA ILE A 47 11.71 13.36 9.68
C ILE A 47 10.62 13.21 10.74
N ARG A 48 9.76 12.20 10.64
CA ARG A 48 8.76 11.93 11.66
C ARG A 48 9.38 11.63 13.03
N ASN A 49 10.50 10.95 13.02
CA ASN A 49 11.16 10.49 14.25
C ASN A 49 12.22 11.50 14.76
N ASP A 50 12.42 12.62 14.08
CA ASP A 50 13.40 13.62 14.46
C ASP A 50 12.88 14.48 15.64
N PRO A 51 13.52 14.42 16.82
CA PRO A 51 13.09 15.19 17.99
C PRO A 51 13.25 16.71 17.82
N LEU A 52 14.08 17.17 16.87
CA LEU A 52 14.25 18.58 16.58
C LEU A 52 13.08 19.17 15.77
N LEU A 53 12.43 18.33 14.96
CA LEU A 53 11.27 18.72 14.16
C LEU A 53 9.95 18.47 14.89
N HIS A 54 9.96 17.61 15.90
CA HIS A 54 8.83 17.29 16.76
C HIS A 54 9.27 17.30 18.23
N PRO A 55 9.51 18.50 18.84
CA PRO A 55 9.96 18.59 20.22
C PRO A 55 8.97 18.04 21.24
N ASP A 56 7.71 17.91 20.84
CA ASP A 56 6.66 17.31 21.68
C ASP A 56 6.45 15.84 21.26
N GLY A 57 7.37 14.98 21.72
CA GLY A 57 7.26 13.54 21.54
C GLY A 57 5.88 13.06 21.95
N ALA A 58 5.07 12.69 20.96
CA ALA A 58 3.88 11.83 21.01
C ALA A 58 2.97 11.90 22.25
N GLN A 59 2.74 13.07 22.88
CA GLN A 59 1.71 13.21 23.89
C GLN A 59 1.10 14.62 23.89
N SER A 60 -0.21 14.64 23.81
CA SER A 60 -1.13 15.73 24.13
C SER A 60 -1.62 16.60 23.00
N GLY A 61 -2.93 16.45 22.75
CA GLY A 61 -3.73 17.40 22.00
C GLY A 61 -3.68 18.81 22.58
N MET A 62 -2.79 19.62 22.03
CA MET A 62 -2.86 21.06 22.16
C MET A 62 -2.63 21.68 20.79
N GLN A 63 -3.72 22.28 20.31
CA GLN A 63 -3.81 23.02 19.08
C GLN A 63 -2.91 24.27 19.14
N ASN A 64 -1.74 24.22 18.50
CA ASN A 64 -1.05 25.41 18.11
C ASN A 64 -0.58 25.30 16.64
N SER A 65 -0.97 26.29 15.90
CA SER A 65 -1.06 26.47 14.46
C SER A 65 0.29 26.55 13.72
N SER A 66 1.12 25.53 13.81
CA SER A 66 2.30 25.34 12.93
C SER A 66 2.80 23.88 12.94
N THR A 67 2.06 22.95 13.54
CA THR A 67 2.47 21.54 13.61
C THR A 67 2.31 20.87 12.26
N VAL A 68 3.40 20.41 11.70
CA VAL A 68 3.41 19.48 10.59
C VAL A 68 2.49 18.32 10.96
N SER A 69 1.44 18.12 10.18
CA SER A 69 0.43 17.09 10.43
C SER A 69 1.00 15.72 10.09
N VAL A 70 1.69 15.12 11.05
CA VAL A 70 2.37 13.84 10.92
C VAL A 70 1.36 12.70 10.93
N VAL A 71 1.59 11.70 10.09
CA VAL A 71 0.80 10.47 10.05
C VAL A 71 1.48 9.44 10.94
N SER A 72 0.73 8.93 11.93
CA SER A 72 1.22 7.84 12.79
C SER A 72 1.23 6.50 12.04
N HIS A 73 1.99 5.53 12.55
CA HIS A 73 2.01 4.17 11.99
C HIS A 73 0.61 3.53 11.99
N ALA A 74 -0.13 3.70 13.07
CA ALA A 74 -1.49 3.17 13.18
C ALA A 74 -2.45 3.78 12.15
N GLU A 75 -2.35 5.09 11.88
CA GLU A 75 -3.13 5.76 10.84
C GLU A 75 -2.77 5.28 9.44
N GLY A 76 -1.48 5.12 9.15
CA GLY A 76 -1.01 4.59 7.87
C GLY A 76 -1.47 3.14 7.63
N LEU A 77 -1.40 2.31 8.67
CA LEU A 77 -1.88 0.93 8.61
C LEU A 77 -3.40 0.87 8.41
N ALA A 78 -4.17 1.65 9.16
CA ALA A 78 -5.63 1.72 8.99
C ALA A 78 -6.03 2.21 7.60
N ALA A 79 -5.32 3.21 7.06
CA ALA A 79 -5.52 3.70 5.71
C ALA A 79 -5.24 2.61 4.65
N SER A 80 -4.16 1.86 4.82
CA SER A 80 -3.79 0.72 3.95
C SER A 80 -4.90 -0.33 3.91
N GLN A 81 -5.42 -0.72 5.08
CA GLN A 81 -6.52 -1.69 5.19
C GLN A 81 -7.80 -1.16 4.55
N LYS A 82 -8.16 0.09 4.80
CA LYS A 82 -9.35 0.74 4.21
C LYS A 82 -9.27 0.81 2.68
N MET A 83 -8.11 1.05 2.13
CA MET A 83 -7.87 1.06 0.68
C MET A 83 -7.80 -0.35 0.06
N GLY A 84 -7.69 -1.40 0.88
CA GLY A 84 -7.50 -2.77 0.40
C GLY A 84 -6.11 -3.00 -0.19
N CYS A 85 -5.09 -2.33 0.35
CA CYS A 85 -3.70 -2.62 0.02
C CYS A 85 -3.27 -3.96 0.63
N GLN A 86 -2.37 -4.67 -0.04
CA GLN A 86 -1.86 -5.97 0.41
C GLN A 86 -0.74 -5.84 1.44
N GLY A 87 -0.23 -4.62 1.67
CA GLY A 87 0.78 -4.37 2.67
C GLY A 87 0.96 -2.87 2.95
N TYR A 88 1.57 -2.59 4.10
CA TYR A 88 1.98 -1.26 4.51
C TYR A 88 3.42 -1.32 5.02
N VAL A 89 4.28 -0.43 4.53
CA VAL A 89 5.67 -0.32 4.95
C VAL A 89 6.04 1.15 5.08
N GLU A 90 6.86 1.47 6.06
CA GLU A 90 7.46 2.79 6.23
C GLU A 90 8.94 2.74 5.93
N CYS A 91 9.46 3.79 5.31
CA CYS A 91 10.88 3.87 4.98
C CYS A 91 11.39 5.31 4.94
N SER A 92 12.72 5.43 5.04
CA SER A 92 13.46 6.65 4.74
C SER A 92 14.50 6.36 3.67
N ALA A 93 14.48 7.15 2.61
CA ALA A 93 15.50 7.08 1.56
C ALA A 93 16.84 7.67 2.02
N ILE A 94 16.82 8.62 2.96
CA ILE A 94 18.03 9.29 3.48
C ILE A 94 18.80 8.35 4.41
N THR A 95 18.12 7.78 5.39
CA THR A 95 18.74 6.85 6.36
C THR A 95 18.81 5.42 5.85
N GLN A 96 18.11 5.11 4.75
CA GLN A 96 17.92 3.76 4.18
C GLN A 96 17.15 2.80 5.10
N ASP A 97 16.61 3.31 6.21
CA ASP A 97 15.83 2.52 7.14
C ASP A 97 14.49 2.08 6.49
N GLY A 98 14.14 0.80 6.66
CA GLY A 98 12.94 0.21 6.06
C GLY A 98 12.94 0.08 4.54
N LEU A 99 13.91 0.68 3.83
CA LEU A 99 13.92 0.73 2.36
C LEU A 99 14.04 -0.68 1.74
N LYS A 100 14.97 -1.50 2.23
CA LYS A 100 15.11 -2.88 1.79
C LYS A 100 13.81 -3.67 2.03
N GLY A 101 13.22 -3.52 3.21
CA GLY A 101 11.97 -4.20 3.56
C GLY A 101 10.80 -3.84 2.62
N ALA A 102 10.73 -2.59 2.18
CA ALA A 102 9.73 -2.15 1.22
C ALA A 102 9.87 -2.86 -0.14
N PHE A 103 11.09 -2.97 -0.66
CA PHE A 103 11.34 -3.69 -1.91
C PHE A 103 11.17 -5.20 -1.77
N ASP A 104 11.63 -5.80 -0.68
CA ASP A 104 11.46 -7.22 -0.41
C ASP A 104 9.98 -7.59 -0.30
N ALA A 105 9.17 -6.79 0.39
CA ALA A 105 7.72 -6.97 0.47
C ALA A 105 7.08 -6.90 -0.92
N ALA A 106 7.52 -5.94 -1.73
CA ALA A 106 7.05 -5.75 -3.09
C ALA A 106 7.35 -6.97 -3.97
N ILE A 107 8.60 -7.42 -3.99
CA ILE A 107 9.03 -8.57 -4.80
C ILE A 107 8.28 -9.84 -4.38
N ASN A 108 8.18 -10.10 -3.09
CA ASN A 108 7.46 -11.26 -2.56
C ASN A 108 5.99 -11.27 -2.99
N LEU A 109 5.32 -10.11 -2.96
CA LEU A 109 3.94 -10.01 -3.38
C LEU A 109 3.76 -10.23 -4.89
N ALA A 110 4.66 -9.67 -5.69
CA ALA A 110 4.67 -9.87 -7.14
C ALA A 110 4.87 -11.33 -7.52
N LEU A 111 5.79 -12.03 -6.84
CA LEU A 111 6.05 -13.45 -7.08
C LEU A 111 4.87 -14.33 -6.69
N ARG A 112 4.24 -14.07 -5.54
CA ARG A 112 3.03 -14.79 -5.10
C ARG A 112 1.90 -14.68 -6.12
N LYS A 113 1.65 -13.49 -6.64
CA LYS A 113 0.64 -13.29 -7.68
C LYS A 113 0.95 -14.09 -8.94
N LYS A 114 2.19 -14.04 -9.43
CA LYS A 114 2.62 -14.78 -10.60
C LYS A 114 2.46 -16.30 -10.45
N MET A 115 2.64 -16.83 -9.24
CA MET A 115 2.40 -18.24 -8.95
C MET A 115 0.91 -18.60 -8.98
N THR A 116 0.05 -17.73 -8.44
CA THR A 116 -1.39 -17.93 -8.45
C THR A 116 -1.96 -17.89 -9.86
N ASP A 117 -1.50 -16.96 -10.70
CA ASP A 117 -1.93 -16.84 -12.10
C ASP A 117 -1.49 -18.04 -12.94
N ARG A 118 -0.39 -18.72 -12.59
CA ARG A 118 0.09 -19.94 -13.28
C ARG A 118 -0.67 -21.20 -12.90
N GLN A 119 -1.33 -21.23 -11.75
CA GLN A 119 -2.10 -22.40 -11.28
C GLN A 119 -3.53 -22.45 -11.81
N GLY A 120 -3.87 -21.66 -12.82
CA GLY A 120 -5.16 -21.71 -13.53
C GLY A 120 -6.35 -21.60 -12.60
N SER A 121 -7.16 -20.59 -12.74
CA SER A 121 -8.45 -20.49 -12.06
C SER A 121 -9.23 -21.80 -12.23
N PRO A 122 -9.82 -22.39 -11.16
CA PRO A 122 -10.57 -23.66 -11.27
C PRO A 122 -11.88 -23.55 -12.07
N LYS A 123 -12.06 -22.50 -12.89
CA LYS A 123 -13.29 -22.29 -13.69
C LYS A 123 -13.29 -22.96 -15.07
N ASP A 124 -12.19 -23.56 -15.51
CA ASP A 124 -12.13 -24.24 -16.83
C ASP A 124 -12.21 -25.78 -16.77
N LYS A 125 -12.72 -26.36 -15.67
CA LYS A 125 -12.99 -27.80 -15.60
C LYS A 125 -14.47 -28.08 -15.44
N MET A 126 -15.30 -27.58 -16.34
CA MET A 126 -16.66 -28.09 -16.54
C MET A 126 -17.08 -27.93 -18.00
N CYS A 127 -16.44 -28.69 -18.85
CA CYS A 127 -17.07 -29.17 -20.09
C CYS A 127 -16.41 -30.49 -20.47
N ALA A 128 -16.85 -31.56 -19.82
CA ALA A 128 -16.71 -32.88 -20.39
C ALA A 128 -17.88 -33.08 -21.34
N PRO A 129 -17.64 -33.31 -22.63
CA PRO A 129 -18.72 -33.75 -23.49
C PRO A 129 -19.15 -35.16 -23.08
N ALA A 130 -20.40 -35.30 -22.72
CA ALA A 130 -21.02 -36.60 -22.57
C ALA A 130 -20.93 -37.35 -23.91
N CYS A 131 -20.03 -38.29 -24.00
CA CYS A 131 -20.05 -39.30 -25.05
C CYS A 131 -21.21 -40.26 -24.74
N THR A 132 -22.34 -40.06 -25.40
CA THR A 132 -23.38 -41.06 -25.50
C THR A 132 -22.91 -42.08 -26.55
N ILE A 133 -22.53 -43.27 -26.11
CA ILE A 133 -22.38 -44.43 -26.96
C ILE A 133 -23.75 -45.16 -26.96
N MET A 134 -24.34 -45.17 -28.11
CA MET A 134 -25.40 -46.15 -28.42
C MET A 134 -24.78 -47.51 -28.73
#